data_835420a92bf098a42f34845daa7f94f9
#
_entry.id   835420a92bf098a42f34845daa7f94f9
#
_cell.length_a   1.000
_cell.length_b   1.000
_cell.length_c   1.000
_cell.angle_alpha   90.00
_cell.angle_beta   90.00
_cell.angle_gamma   90.00
#
_symmetry.space_group_name_H-M   'P 1'
#
loop_
_entity.id
_entity.type
_entity.pdbx_description
1 polymer ?
#
loop_
_entity_poly.entity_id
_entity_poly.type
_entity_poly.pdbx_seq_one_letter_code
_entity_poly.pdbx_strand_id
1 'polypeptide(L)'
;MSKKLRTRKHKVVLNRSAGGDVGITIILVLLGAFMFLPMLYVVMQSLKPLDELWMFPPRFYVRNPTFKNYRDLFMLMNTSWVPFSRYIFNTVFTSVAGTFGNLFFSSLAAYAMAKIKFPGGKFMFHTVRTSLMFHSTVTGVTSFLIMSALHMIDTYWAIIVPAWATSLGLYLMKQFMETNVSDAVLESARLDGASELKTFWVIAMPMVKPAWLTLIIYSFQDLWNKGSSIYIHSEQLKSFNYAIGQIMAGGI
;
A
#
# COMPACT_ATOMS: atom_id res chain seq x y z
N MET A 1 18.27 -13.61 46.57
CA MET A 1 16.93 -13.04 46.64
C MET A 1 16.88 -11.86 45.65
N SER A 2 16.38 -12.03 44.46
CA SER A 2 16.28 -11.00 43.43
C SER A 2 14.90 -10.33 43.49
N LYS A 3 14.82 -9.07 43.88
CA LYS A 3 13.60 -8.27 43.89
C LYS A 3 13.28 -7.87 42.45
N LYS A 4 12.24 -8.49 41.85
CA LYS A 4 11.64 -8.02 40.59
C LYS A 4 11.06 -6.63 40.77
N LEU A 5 11.70 -5.61 40.20
CA LEU A 5 11.17 -4.26 40.07
C LEU A 5 9.95 -4.30 39.15
N ARG A 6 8.78 -4.17 39.74
CA ARG A 6 7.48 -4.09 39.06
C ARG A 6 7.35 -2.69 38.47
N THR A 7 7.68 -2.51 37.19
CA THR A 7 7.48 -1.25 36.48
C THR A 7 5.98 -0.91 36.46
N ARG A 8 5.61 0.09 37.24
CA ARG A 8 4.27 0.67 37.29
C ARG A 8 4.04 1.40 35.96
N LYS A 9 3.24 0.84 35.04
CA LYS A 9 2.78 1.54 33.85
C LYS A 9 2.03 2.79 34.31
N HIS A 10 2.61 3.97 34.09
CA HIS A 10 1.90 5.24 34.24
C HIS A 10 0.73 5.23 33.26
N LYS A 11 -0.50 5.05 33.75
CA LYS A 11 -1.70 5.38 33.00
C LYS A 11 -1.72 6.89 32.83
N VAL A 12 -1.49 7.37 31.61
CA VAL A 12 -1.77 8.77 31.26
C VAL A 12 -3.28 8.93 31.40
N VAL A 13 -3.69 9.56 32.49
CA VAL A 13 -5.10 9.93 32.70
C VAL A 13 -5.35 11.14 31.80
N LEU A 14 -5.87 10.88 30.61
CA LEU A 14 -6.41 11.94 29.77
C LEU A 14 -7.57 12.59 30.54
N ASN A 15 -7.49 13.91 30.74
CA ASN A 15 -8.51 14.70 31.43
C ASN A 15 -9.75 14.86 30.53
N ARG A 16 -10.48 13.75 30.34
CA ARG A 16 -11.70 13.66 29.53
C ARG A 16 -12.90 13.47 30.44
N SER A 17 -13.97 14.24 30.19
CA SER A 17 -15.22 14.00 30.86
C SER A 17 -15.89 12.73 30.29
N ALA A 18 -16.47 11.90 31.15
CA ALA A 18 -17.18 10.68 30.73
C ALA A 18 -18.28 10.95 29.68
N GLY A 19 -18.98 12.07 29.78
CA GLY A 19 -19.98 12.49 28.79
C GLY A 19 -19.38 12.83 27.43
N GLY A 20 -18.19 13.44 27.39
CA GLY A 20 -17.49 13.71 26.14
C GLY A 20 -17.03 12.44 25.42
N ASP A 21 -16.53 11.45 26.17
CA ASP A 21 -16.13 10.16 25.59
C ASP A 21 -17.31 9.38 25.06
N VAL A 22 -18.46 9.38 25.74
CA VAL A 22 -19.71 8.78 25.24
C VAL A 22 -20.19 9.49 23.98
N GLY A 23 -20.19 10.83 23.95
CA GLY A 23 -20.59 11.59 22.76
C GLY A 23 -19.74 11.29 21.55
N ILE A 24 -18.41 11.29 21.70
CA ILE A 24 -17.48 10.93 20.63
C ILE A 24 -17.69 9.48 20.16
N THR A 25 -17.89 8.53 21.09
CA THR A 25 -18.12 7.13 20.76
C THR A 25 -19.41 6.94 19.95
N ILE A 26 -20.49 7.62 20.32
CA ILE A 26 -21.76 7.57 19.57
C ILE A 26 -21.54 8.11 18.14
N ILE A 27 -20.87 9.26 17.98
CA ILE A 27 -20.58 9.83 16.66
C ILE A 27 -19.74 8.86 15.82
N LEU A 28 -18.68 8.28 16.40
CA LEU A 28 -17.83 7.32 15.69
C LEU A 28 -18.58 6.04 15.28
N VAL A 29 -19.47 5.54 16.14
CA VAL A 29 -20.30 4.37 15.82
C VAL A 29 -21.28 4.69 14.69
N LEU A 30 -21.94 5.84 14.73
CA LEU A 30 -22.86 6.27 13.67
C LEU A 30 -22.14 6.45 12.33
N LEU A 31 -20.98 7.12 12.34
CA LEU A 31 -20.15 7.27 11.13
C LEU A 31 -19.65 5.92 10.61
N GLY A 32 -19.20 5.05 11.51
CA GLY A 32 -18.76 3.70 11.16
C GLY A 32 -19.89 2.86 10.55
N ALA A 33 -21.07 2.90 11.15
CA ALA A 33 -22.26 2.23 10.62
C ALA A 33 -22.64 2.78 9.23
N PHE A 34 -22.65 4.10 9.06
CA PHE A 34 -22.91 4.74 7.77
C PHE A 34 -21.92 4.32 6.69
N MET A 35 -20.62 4.29 7.02
CA MET A 35 -19.57 3.84 6.09
C MET A 35 -19.64 2.33 5.78
N PHE A 36 -20.19 1.54 6.69
CA PHE A 36 -20.37 0.09 6.50
C PHE A 36 -21.57 -0.24 5.58
N LEU A 37 -22.59 0.62 5.49
CA LEU A 37 -23.78 0.39 4.66
C LEU A 37 -23.48 0.08 3.19
N PRO A 38 -22.61 0.85 2.47
CA PRO A 38 -22.26 0.53 1.08
C PRO A 38 -21.60 -0.83 0.93
N MET A 39 -20.73 -1.20 1.86
CA MET A 39 -20.06 -2.51 1.83
C MET A 39 -21.08 -3.64 2.03
N LEU A 40 -21.96 -3.49 3.01
CA LEU A 40 -23.04 -4.45 3.25
C LEU A 40 -23.96 -4.58 2.01
N TYR A 41 -24.29 -3.44 1.38
CA TYR A 41 -25.10 -3.41 0.16
C TYR A 41 -24.43 -4.20 -0.98
N VAL A 42 -23.12 -4.02 -1.22
CA VAL A 42 -22.36 -4.77 -2.25
C VAL A 42 -22.42 -6.29 -1.97
N VAL A 43 -22.22 -6.70 -0.71
CA VAL A 43 -22.31 -8.11 -0.32
C VAL A 43 -23.70 -8.65 -0.56
N MET A 44 -24.75 -7.90 -0.19
CA MET A 44 -26.14 -8.31 -0.45
C MET A 44 -26.42 -8.41 -1.96
N GLN A 45 -25.96 -7.45 -2.76
CA GLN A 45 -26.14 -7.49 -4.23
C GLN A 45 -25.43 -8.68 -4.87
N SER A 46 -24.27 -9.09 -4.40
CA SER A 46 -23.52 -10.22 -4.95
C SER A 46 -24.24 -11.57 -4.79
N LEU A 47 -25.10 -11.68 -3.78
CA LEU A 47 -25.90 -12.88 -3.48
C LEU A 47 -27.28 -12.89 -4.16
N LYS A 48 -27.67 -11.82 -4.85
CA LYS A 48 -28.97 -11.75 -5.54
C LYS A 48 -28.93 -12.53 -6.86
N PRO A 49 -29.99 -13.31 -7.17
CA PRO A 49 -30.17 -13.83 -8.51
C PRO A 49 -30.49 -12.70 -9.51
N LEU A 50 -30.24 -12.94 -10.80
CA LEU A 50 -30.38 -11.94 -11.87
C LEU A 50 -31.79 -11.33 -11.95
N ASP A 51 -32.84 -12.12 -11.74
CA ASP A 51 -34.23 -11.67 -11.72
C ASP A 51 -34.52 -10.69 -10.57
N GLU A 52 -33.91 -10.89 -9.41
CA GLU A 52 -34.02 -9.97 -8.27
C GLU A 52 -33.16 -8.72 -8.43
N LEU A 53 -32.04 -8.81 -9.16
CA LEU A 53 -31.12 -7.71 -9.37
C LEU A 53 -31.74 -6.59 -10.24
N TRP A 54 -32.53 -6.95 -11.27
CA TRP A 54 -33.18 -6.02 -12.20
C TRP A 54 -34.56 -5.54 -11.74
N MET A 55 -34.99 -5.95 -10.55
CA MET A 55 -36.31 -5.58 -10.04
C MET A 55 -36.32 -4.09 -9.61
N PHE A 56 -37.34 -3.36 -10.08
CA PHE A 56 -37.57 -1.97 -9.65
C PHE A 56 -38.77 -1.88 -8.71
N PRO A 57 -38.69 -1.14 -7.59
CA PRO A 57 -37.54 -0.44 -7.02
C PRO A 57 -36.48 -1.39 -6.44
N PRO A 58 -35.19 -1.03 -6.51
CA PRO A 58 -34.11 -1.88 -6.00
C PRO A 58 -34.21 -2.09 -4.49
N ARG A 59 -34.18 -3.34 -4.05
CA ARG A 59 -34.29 -3.68 -2.63
C ARG A 59 -32.91 -3.76 -1.99
N PHE A 60 -32.80 -3.37 -0.74
CA PHE A 60 -31.54 -3.47 -0.01
C PHE A 60 -31.22 -4.92 0.38
N TYR A 61 -32.22 -5.71 0.78
CA TYR A 61 -32.06 -7.09 1.23
C TYR A 61 -32.27 -8.12 0.11
N VAL A 62 -31.73 -9.32 0.28
CA VAL A 62 -31.87 -10.47 -0.62
C VAL A 62 -33.04 -11.33 -0.15
N ARG A 63 -33.95 -11.75 -1.05
CA ARG A 63 -35.00 -12.72 -0.77
C ARG A 63 -34.53 -14.16 -0.97
N ASN A 64 -33.92 -14.43 -2.10
CA ASN A 64 -33.46 -15.75 -2.48
C ASN A 64 -31.94 -15.75 -2.67
N PRO A 65 -31.13 -15.87 -1.58
CA PRO A 65 -29.69 -15.83 -1.70
C PRO A 65 -29.18 -17.00 -2.54
N THR A 66 -28.32 -16.70 -3.52
CA THR A 66 -27.73 -17.69 -4.40
C THR A 66 -26.23 -17.49 -4.55
N PHE A 67 -25.48 -18.59 -4.64
CA PHE A 67 -24.07 -18.59 -5.00
C PHE A 67 -23.84 -18.80 -6.49
N LYS A 68 -24.91 -18.82 -7.32
CA LYS A 68 -24.82 -19.04 -8.75
C LYS A 68 -23.93 -18.01 -9.43
N ASN A 69 -24.05 -16.72 -9.03
CA ASN A 69 -23.23 -15.64 -9.58
C ASN A 69 -21.72 -15.91 -9.42
N TYR A 70 -21.31 -16.43 -8.27
CA TYR A 70 -19.92 -16.81 -8.02
C TYR A 70 -19.50 -18.00 -8.87
N ARG A 71 -20.36 -19.01 -9.00
CA ARG A 71 -20.08 -20.18 -9.83
C ARG A 71 -19.96 -19.82 -11.31
N ASP A 72 -20.86 -18.99 -11.81
CA ASP A 72 -20.87 -18.53 -13.20
C ASP A 72 -19.63 -17.67 -13.47
N LEU A 73 -19.24 -16.82 -12.54
CA LEU A 73 -17.98 -16.06 -12.60
C LEU A 73 -16.78 -16.99 -12.69
N PHE A 74 -16.67 -18.01 -11.84
CA PHE A 74 -15.58 -18.98 -11.91
C PHE A 74 -15.56 -19.77 -13.22
N MET A 75 -16.73 -20.09 -13.81
CA MET A 75 -16.80 -20.74 -15.11
C MET A 75 -16.29 -19.82 -16.23
N LEU A 76 -16.75 -18.56 -16.26
CA LEU A 76 -16.28 -17.57 -17.23
C LEU A 76 -14.75 -17.37 -17.14
N MET A 77 -14.22 -17.32 -15.91
CA MET A 77 -12.80 -17.15 -15.67
C MET A 77 -11.94 -18.36 -16.12
N ASN A 78 -12.51 -19.55 -16.15
CA ASN A 78 -11.82 -20.76 -16.64
C ASN A 78 -11.87 -20.92 -18.16
N THR A 79 -12.80 -20.24 -18.85
CA THR A 79 -12.94 -20.25 -20.31
C THR A 79 -12.06 -19.22 -21.01
N SER A 80 -11.45 -18.29 -20.26
CA SER A 80 -10.56 -17.28 -20.82
C SER A 80 -9.24 -17.87 -21.29
N TRP A 81 -8.63 -17.27 -22.31
CA TRP A 81 -7.32 -17.66 -22.89
C TRP A 81 -6.21 -17.82 -21.84
N VAL A 82 -6.22 -16.97 -20.82
CA VAL A 82 -5.27 -17.03 -19.69
C VAL A 82 -6.02 -17.45 -18.44
N PRO A 83 -5.56 -18.48 -17.69
CA PRO A 83 -6.19 -18.90 -16.45
C PRO A 83 -6.25 -17.73 -15.45
N PHE A 84 -7.39 -17.55 -14.79
CA PHE A 84 -7.59 -16.47 -13.83
C PHE A 84 -6.58 -16.45 -12.68
N SER A 85 -6.12 -17.63 -12.26
CA SER A 85 -5.05 -17.77 -11.27
C SER A 85 -3.77 -17.03 -11.67
N ARG A 86 -3.50 -16.88 -12.97
CA ARG A 86 -2.34 -16.15 -13.48
C ARG A 86 -2.46 -14.66 -13.21
N TYR A 87 -3.63 -14.05 -13.42
CA TYR A 87 -3.87 -12.63 -13.10
C TYR A 87 -3.73 -12.34 -11.61
N ILE A 88 -4.26 -13.25 -10.75
CA ILE A 88 -4.09 -13.14 -9.30
C ILE A 88 -2.60 -13.24 -8.93
N PHE A 89 -1.89 -14.24 -9.46
CA PHE A 89 -0.46 -14.41 -9.20
C PHE A 89 0.33 -13.17 -9.61
N ASN A 90 0.09 -12.64 -10.81
CA ASN A 90 0.77 -11.44 -11.31
C ASN A 90 0.57 -10.26 -10.37
N THR A 91 -0.67 -10.01 -9.93
CA THR A 91 -0.99 -8.90 -9.02
C THR A 91 -0.35 -9.09 -7.65
N VAL A 92 -0.45 -10.28 -7.07
CA VAL A 92 0.17 -10.57 -5.77
C VAL A 92 1.69 -10.43 -5.86
N PHE A 93 2.30 -11.03 -6.88
CA PHE A 93 3.76 -10.99 -7.08
C PHE A 93 4.28 -9.57 -7.27
N THR A 94 3.67 -8.79 -8.18
CA THR A 94 4.10 -7.40 -8.43
C THR A 94 3.85 -6.50 -7.23
N SER A 95 2.72 -6.66 -6.53
CA SER A 95 2.39 -5.87 -5.34
C SER A 95 3.34 -6.18 -4.19
N VAL A 96 3.61 -7.45 -3.91
CA VAL A 96 4.52 -7.85 -2.82
C VAL A 96 5.96 -7.46 -3.13
N ALA A 97 6.47 -7.81 -4.32
CA ALA A 97 7.84 -7.51 -4.73
C ALA A 97 8.10 -5.99 -4.84
N GLY A 98 7.14 -5.25 -5.40
CA GLY A 98 7.21 -3.80 -5.50
C GLY A 98 7.16 -3.11 -4.13
N THR A 99 6.26 -3.52 -3.25
CA THR A 99 6.14 -2.97 -1.88
C THR A 99 7.38 -3.26 -1.05
N PHE A 100 7.89 -4.49 -1.10
CA PHE A 100 9.10 -4.87 -0.37
C PHE A 100 10.30 -4.02 -0.81
N GLY A 101 10.53 -3.92 -2.12
CA GLY A 101 11.64 -3.11 -2.64
C GLY A 101 11.45 -1.62 -2.35
N ASN A 102 10.22 -1.08 -2.47
CA ASN A 102 9.94 0.30 -2.08
C ASN A 102 10.30 0.56 -0.61
N LEU A 103 9.84 -0.28 0.30
CA LEU A 103 10.19 -0.15 1.72
C LEU A 103 11.70 -0.20 1.93
N PHE A 104 12.37 -1.18 1.33
CA PHE A 104 13.80 -1.40 1.48
C PHE A 104 14.63 -0.21 0.99
N PHE A 105 14.44 0.19 -0.28
CA PHE A 105 15.23 1.26 -0.89
C PHE A 105 14.87 2.63 -0.33
N SER A 106 13.59 2.92 -0.12
CA SER A 106 13.17 4.19 0.49
C SER A 106 13.67 4.35 1.92
N SER A 107 13.69 3.28 2.72
CA SER A 107 14.20 3.32 4.09
C SER A 107 15.70 3.54 4.15
N LEU A 108 16.48 2.83 3.32
CA LEU A 108 17.93 3.00 3.25
C LEU A 108 18.31 4.41 2.79
N ALA A 109 17.70 4.88 1.71
CA ALA A 109 17.95 6.22 1.19
C ALA A 109 17.53 7.31 2.18
N ALA A 110 16.38 7.12 2.85
CA ALA A 110 15.89 8.04 3.87
C ALA A 110 16.84 8.12 5.08
N TYR A 111 17.37 6.98 5.55
CA TYR A 111 18.34 6.94 6.64
C TYR A 111 19.61 7.67 6.26
N ALA A 112 20.16 7.39 5.07
CA ALA A 112 21.34 8.07 4.58
C ALA A 112 21.12 9.60 4.52
N MET A 113 19.99 10.05 3.96
CA MET A 113 19.71 11.49 3.83
C MET A 113 19.34 12.18 5.16
N ALA A 114 18.82 11.44 6.14
CA ALA A 114 18.40 12.00 7.43
C ALA A 114 19.51 12.01 8.46
N LYS A 115 20.41 11.00 8.46
CA LYS A 115 21.32 10.73 9.57
C LYS A 115 22.80 10.68 9.18
N ILE A 116 23.11 10.59 7.90
CA ILE A 116 24.48 10.58 7.39
C ILE A 116 24.76 11.92 6.71
N LYS A 117 25.80 12.62 7.17
CA LYS A 117 26.25 13.86 6.55
C LYS A 117 27.13 13.54 5.33
N PHE A 118 26.62 13.75 4.14
CA PHE A 118 27.39 13.60 2.90
C PHE A 118 27.19 14.79 1.95
N PRO A 119 28.18 15.11 1.10
CA PRO A 119 28.04 16.19 0.15
C PRO A 119 26.93 15.89 -0.86
N GLY A 120 26.07 16.86 -1.17
CA GLY A 120 24.95 16.69 -2.12
C GLY A 120 23.63 16.20 -1.52
N GLY A 121 23.59 15.75 -0.26
CA GLY A 121 22.36 15.22 0.35
C GLY A 121 21.19 16.22 0.34
N LYS A 122 21.46 17.50 0.57
CA LYS A 122 20.43 18.57 0.49
C LYS A 122 19.89 18.75 -0.92
N PHE A 123 20.75 18.68 -1.93
CA PHE A 123 20.36 18.79 -3.34
C PHE A 123 19.48 17.59 -3.74
N MET A 124 19.92 16.36 -3.41
CA MET A 124 19.15 15.15 -3.68
C MET A 124 17.77 15.20 -3.04
N PHE A 125 17.68 15.62 -1.77
CA PHE A 125 16.38 15.74 -1.12
C PHE A 125 15.51 16.85 -1.70
N HIS A 126 16.11 17.95 -2.14
CA HIS A 126 15.37 19.00 -2.85
C HIS A 126 14.78 18.46 -4.16
N THR A 127 15.53 17.69 -4.93
CA THR A 127 15.06 17.03 -6.16
C THR A 127 13.89 16.09 -5.86
N VAL A 128 13.99 15.25 -4.82
CA VAL A 128 12.89 14.38 -4.39
C VAL A 128 11.63 15.18 -4.05
N ARG A 129 11.78 16.26 -3.27
CA ARG A 129 10.64 17.11 -2.91
C ARG A 129 10.03 17.80 -4.12
N THR A 130 10.84 18.25 -5.05
CA THR A 130 10.37 18.88 -6.30
C THR A 130 9.66 17.85 -7.19
N SER A 131 10.14 16.60 -7.24
CA SER A 131 9.50 15.54 -8.02
C SER A 131 8.07 15.22 -7.58
N LEU A 132 7.74 15.43 -6.29
CA LEU A 132 6.36 15.27 -5.78
C LEU A 132 5.38 16.31 -6.36
N MET A 133 5.87 17.40 -6.94
CA MET A 133 5.02 18.43 -7.57
C MET A 133 4.62 18.07 -9.00
N PHE A 134 5.28 17.09 -9.61
CA PHE A 134 4.98 16.64 -10.96
C PHE A 134 3.92 15.55 -10.96
N HIS A 135 2.88 15.74 -11.77
CA HIS A 135 1.86 14.72 -11.95
C HIS A 135 2.38 13.55 -12.80
N SER A 136 1.95 12.34 -12.49
CA SER A 136 2.38 11.10 -13.18
C SER A 136 2.15 11.11 -14.69
N THR A 137 1.14 11.84 -15.17
CA THR A 137 0.86 11.98 -16.61
C THR A 137 2.01 12.65 -17.36
N VAL A 138 2.65 13.66 -16.75
CA VAL A 138 3.77 14.40 -17.37
C VAL A 138 5.01 13.52 -17.46
N THR A 139 5.26 12.71 -16.43
CA THR A 139 6.42 11.81 -16.36
C THR A 139 6.20 10.49 -17.12
N GLY A 140 4.97 10.20 -17.53
CA GLY A 140 4.59 8.91 -18.12
C GLY A 140 5.32 8.62 -19.44
N VAL A 141 5.42 9.61 -20.34
CA VAL A 141 6.11 9.45 -21.64
C VAL A 141 7.60 9.21 -21.43
N THR A 142 8.24 10.00 -20.57
CA THR A 142 9.67 9.85 -20.25
C THR A 142 9.95 8.49 -19.61
N SER A 143 9.07 8.05 -18.70
CA SER A 143 9.19 6.72 -18.07
C SER A 143 9.06 5.60 -19.11
N PHE A 144 8.15 5.73 -20.07
CA PHE A 144 8.03 4.73 -21.15
C PHE A 144 9.30 4.63 -21.99
N LEU A 145 9.88 5.77 -22.38
CA LEU A 145 11.13 5.80 -23.16
C LEU A 145 12.29 5.15 -22.40
N ILE A 146 12.41 5.42 -21.10
CA ILE A 146 13.44 4.82 -20.25
C ILE A 146 13.22 3.30 -20.14
N MET A 147 11.99 2.85 -19.88
CA MET A 147 11.68 1.41 -19.79
C MET A 147 11.91 0.68 -21.11
N SER A 148 11.60 1.33 -22.23
CA SER A 148 11.87 0.81 -23.57
C SER A 148 13.38 0.69 -23.83
N ALA A 149 14.16 1.72 -23.50
CA ALA A 149 15.61 1.71 -23.65
C ALA A 149 16.31 0.63 -22.78
N LEU A 150 15.73 0.34 -21.62
CA LEU A 150 16.22 -0.71 -20.71
C LEU A 150 15.69 -2.13 -21.05
N HIS A 151 14.93 -2.28 -22.14
CA HIS A 151 14.28 -3.55 -22.54
C HIS A 151 13.41 -4.17 -21.44
N MET A 152 12.77 -3.32 -20.62
CA MET A 152 11.89 -3.76 -19.53
C MET A 152 10.41 -3.86 -19.93
N ILE A 153 10.04 -3.34 -21.10
CA ILE A 153 8.68 -3.43 -21.64
C ILE A 153 8.26 -4.90 -21.73
N ASP A 154 7.01 -5.17 -21.39
CA ASP A 154 6.40 -6.49 -21.37
C ASP A 154 7.07 -7.50 -20.41
N THR A 155 7.56 -6.99 -19.29
CA THR A 155 8.12 -7.78 -18.17
C THR A 155 7.57 -7.30 -16.83
N TYR A 156 7.64 -8.15 -15.79
CA TYR A 156 7.31 -7.74 -14.43
C TYR A 156 8.16 -6.56 -13.93
N TRP A 157 9.39 -6.45 -14.41
CA TRP A 157 10.32 -5.40 -14.02
C TRP A 157 9.84 -4.00 -14.38
N ALA A 158 9.06 -3.87 -15.45
CA ALA A 158 8.44 -2.60 -15.83
C ALA A 158 7.48 -2.04 -14.77
N ILE A 159 6.93 -2.89 -13.90
CA ILE A 159 6.05 -2.48 -12.80
C ILE A 159 6.85 -2.41 -11.50
N ILE A 160 7.70 -3.40 -11.23
CA ILE A 160 8.38 -3.56 -9.95
C ILE A 160 9.48 -2.52 -9.74
N VAL A 161 10.35 -2.28 -10.73
CA VAL A 161 11.50 -1.38 -10.58
C VAL A 161 11.09 0.08 -10.35
N PRO A 162 10.14 0.66 -11.11
CA PRO A 162 9.65 2.00 -10.82
C PRO A 162 9.00 2.13 -9.44
N ALA A 163 8.35 1.06 -8.95
CA ALA A 163 7.75 1.06 -7.63
C ALA A 163 8.78 1.14 -6.50
N TRP A 164 10.03 0.69 -6.71
CA TRP A 164 11.09 0.78 -5.71
C TRP A 164 11.60 2.20 -5.48
N ALA A 165 11.45 3.09 -6.45
CA ALA A 165 11.97 4.45 -6.44
C ALA A 165 10.87 5.51 -6.29
N THR A 166 9.95 5.34 -5.34
CA THR A 166 8.89 6.32 -5.13
C THR A 166 9.37 7.51 -4.31
N SER A 167 9.16 8.72 -4.84
CA SER A 167 9.51 9.97 -4.16
C SER A 167 8.72 10.14 -2.86
N LEU A 168 7.44 9.71 -2.82
CA LEU A 168 6.60 9.77 -1.64
C LEU A 168 7.13 8.87 -0.52
N GLY A 169 7.52 7.63 -0.85
CA GLY A 169 8.06 6.68 0.12
C GLY A 169 9.33 7.21 0.78
N LEU A 170 10.27 7.71 -0.03
CA LEU A 170 11.51 8.28 0.46
C LEU A 170 11.26 9.54 1.31
N TYR A 171 10.39 10.45 0.86
CA TYR A 171 10.04 11.67 1.59
C TYR A 171 9.45 11.36 2.97
N LEU A 172 8.45 10.48 3.03
CA LEU A 172 7.80 10.08 4.28
C LEU A 172 8.81 9.44 5.24
N MET A 173 9.56 8.45 4.77
CA MET A 173 10.54 7.75 5.62
C MET A 173 11.61 8.71 6.14
N LYS A 174 12.13 9.60 5.31
CA LYS A 174 13.13 10.59 5.73
C LYS A 174 12.56 11.53 6.80
N GLN A 175 11.36 12.04 6.62
CA GLN A 175 10.73 12.96 7.56
C GLN A 175 10.51 12.32 8.94
N PHE A 176 10.06 11.05 8.94
CA PHE A 176 9.89 10.30 10.18
C PHE A 176 11.22 9.96 10.85
N MET A 177 12.27 9.64 10.09
CA MET A 177 13.60 9.36 10.64
C MET A 177 14.23 10.61 11.23
N GLU A 178 14.08 11.77 10.62
CA GLU A 178 14.56 13.04 11.19
C GLU A 178 13.93 13.33 12.55
N THR A 179 12.63 13.11 12.67
CA THR A 179 11.87 13.50 13.86
C THR A 179 11.97 12.49 15.01
N ASN A 180 11.95 11.18 14.68
CA ASN A 180 11.79 10.13 15.69
C ASN A 180 13.09 9.38 16.04
N VAL A 181 14.13 9.47 15.22
CA VAL A 181 15.40 8.83 15.50
C VAL A 181 16.34 9.87 16.11
N SER A 182 16.65 9.74 17.39
CA SER A 182 17.56 10.65 18.10
C SER A 182 19.01 10.44 17.66
N ASP A 183 19.72 11.54 17.36
CA ASP A 183 21.14 11.49 16.98
C ASP A 183 22.01 10.99 18.15
N ALA A 184 21.64 11.33 19.42
CA ALA A 184 22.34 10.84 20.58
C ALA A 184 22.32 9.31 20.72
N VAL A 185 21.21 8.67 20.35
CA VAL A 185 21.10 7.20 20.36
C VAL A 185 22.00 6.57 19.28
N LEU A 186 22.07 7.21 18.11
CA LEU A 186 22.96 6.75 17.03
C LEU A 186 24.43 6.91 17.38
N GLU A 187 24.80 8.02 18.01
CA GLU A 187 26.17 8.27 18.48
C GLU A 187 26.58 7.26 19.56
N SER A 188 25.70 6.97 20.52
CA SER A 188 25.95 5.93 21.52
C SER A 188 26.19 4.57 20.88
N ALA A 189 25.35 4.18 19.90
CA ALA A 189 25.53 2.92 19.17
C ALA A 189 26.87 2.85 18.40
N ARG A 190 27.32 3.97 17.82
CA ARG A 190 28.62 4.06 17.15
C ARG A 190 29.79 3.93 18.14
N LEU A 191 29.68 4.53 19.33
CA LEU A 191 30.66 4.38 20.39
C LEU A 191 30.76 2.93 20.89
N ASP A 192 29.60 2.21 20.91
CA ASP A 192 29.54 0.78 21.22
C ASP A 192 30.06 -0.12 20.05
N GLY A 193 30.57 0.46 18.96
CA GLY A 193 31.15 -0.26 17.84
C GLY A 193 30.10 -0.85 16.87
N ALA A 194 28.85 -0.40 16.90
CA ALA A 194 27.84 -0.86 15.94
C ALA A 194 28.11 -0.29 14.54
N SER A 195 28.06 -1.15 13.52
CA SER A 195 28.15 -0.70 12.12
C SER A 195 26.89 0.08 11.72
N GLU A 196 26.99 0.95 10.71
CA GLU A 196 25.84 1.75 10.22
C GLU A 196 24.65 0.88 9.79
N LEU A 197 24.89 -0.25 9.13
CA LEU A 197 23.81 -1.19 8.76
C LEU A 197 23.16 -1.81 9.99
N LYS A 198 23.93 -2.17 11.02
CA LYS A 198 23.38 -2.70 12.26
C LYS A 198 22.54 -1.63 12.99
N THR A 199 23.06 -0.41 13.04
CA THR A 199 22.34 0.75 13.63
C THR A 199 21.04 1.05 12.87
N PHE A 200 21.07 0.99 11.56
CA PHE A 200 19.86 1.14 10.73
C PHE A 200 18.80 0.09 11.06
N TRP A 201 19.13 -1.21 11.00
CA TRP A 201 18.15 -2.28 11.16
C TRP A 201 17.66 -2.45 12.60
N VAL A 202 18.57 -2.34 13.57
CA VAL A 202 18.29 -2.68 14.97
C VAL A 202 17.75 -1.48 15.75
N ILE A 203 18.12 -0.25 15.37
CA ILE A 203 17.77 0.96 16.12
C ILE A 203 16.81 1.84 15.30
N ALA A 204 17.22 2.30 14.10
CA ALA A 204 16.44 3.28 13.36
C ALA A 204 15.10 2.73 12.86
N MET A 205 15.08 1.55 12.23
CA MET A 205 13.85 0.95 11.70
C MET A 205 12.78 0.66 12.74
N PRO A 206 13.08 0.08 13.91
CA PRO A 206 12.09 -0.08 14.99
C PRO A 206 11.52 1.24 15.51
N MET A 207 12.32 2.32 15.58
CA MET A 207 11.87 3.62 16.06
C MET A 207 10.87 4.29 15.10
N VAL A 208 10.93 4.00 13.81
CA VAL A 208 10.02 4.55 12.79
C VAL A 208 8.94 3.56 12.35
N LYS A 209 8.60 2.60 13.20
CA LYS A 209 7.61 1.55 12.90
C LYS A 209 6.29 2.07 12.31
N PRO A 210 5.66 3.14 12.81
CA PRO A 210 4.42 3.66 12.20
C PRO A 210 4.61 4.11 10.75
N ALA A 211 5.76 4.71 10.43
CA ALA A 211 6.04 5.23 9.09
C ALA A 211 6.16 4.10 8.05
N TRP A 212 6.97 3.07 8.32
CA TRP A 212 7.13 2.00 7.36
C TRP A 212 5.89 1.10 7.25
N LEU A 213 5.07 0.96 8.29
CA LEU A 213 3.75 0.32 8.18
C LEU A 213 2.81 1.11 7.27
N THR A 214 2.79 2.44 7.40
CA THR A 214 2.02 3.31 6.52
C THR A 214 2.52 3.21 5.07
N LEU A 215 3.83 3.19 4.87
CA LEU A 215 4.42 3.05 3.53
C LEU A 215 4.06 1.70 2.88
N ILE A 216 4.05 0.61 3.64
CA ILE A 216 3.58 -0.70 3.15
C ILE A 216 2.14 -0.61 2.65
N ILE A 217 1.24 -0.03 3.45
CA ILE A 217 -0.18 0.09 3.09
C ILE A 217 -0.34 0.89 1.79
N TYR A 218 0.29 2.07 1.69
CA TYR A 218 0.18 2.91 0.50
C TYR A 218 0.79 2.25 -0.74
N SER A 219 2.00 1.69 -0.62
CA SER A 219 2.67 1.05 -1.74
C SER A 219 1.91 -0.20 -2.23
N PHE A 220 1.42 -1.00 -1.30
CA PHE A 220 0.63 -2.19 -1.63
C PHE A 220 -0.69 -1.81 -2.31
N GLN A 221 -1.43 -0.82 -1.78
CA GLN A 221 -2.67 -0.35 -2.38
C GLN A 221 -2.47 0.23 -3.78
N ASP A 222 -1.41 1.04 -3.98
CA ASP A 222 -1.10 1.60 -5.30
C ASP A 222 -0.84 0.50 -6.33
N LEU A 223 0.00 -0.47 -5.98
CA LEU A 223 0.35 -1.58 -6.87
C LEU A 223 -0.80 -2.56 -7.10
N TRP A 224 -1.58 -2.85 -6.07
CA TRP A 224 -2.75 -3.72 -6.17
C TRP A 224 -3.84 -3.14 -7.07
N ASN A 225 -4.06 -1.83 -6.95
CA ASN A 225 -5.07 -1.12 -7.74
C ASN A 225 -4.58 -0.73 -9.15
N LYS A 226 -3.30 -0.91 -9.46
CA LYS A 226 -2.80 -0.69 -10.82
C LYS A 226 -3.48 -1.64 -11.79
N GLY A 227 -4.24 -1.04 -12.72
CA GLY A 227 -4.87 -1.76 -13.82
C GLY A 227 -3.86 -2.13 -14.91
N SER A 228 -4.33 -2.21 -16.15
CA SER A 228 -3.46 -2.43 -17.30
C SER A 228 -2.44 -1.31 -17.40
N SER A 229 -1.17 -1.68 -17.29
CA SER A 229 -0.06 -0.75 -17.51
C SER A 229 0.21 -0.63 -19.01
N ILE A 230 0.53 0.58 -19.46
CA ILE A 230 1.02 0.83 -20.84
C ILE A 230 2.33 0.07 -21.15
N TYR A 231 2.98 -0.47 -20.14
CA TYR A 231 4.22 -1.24 -20.26
C TYR A 231 4.01 -2.73 -20.48
N ILE A 232 2.78 -3.25 -20.30
CA ILE A 232 2.46 -4.69 -20.40
C ILE A 232 1.50 -4.92 -21.56
N HIS A 233 1.97 -5.66 -22.56
CA HIS A 233 1.20 -6.01 -23.76
C HIS A 233 0.69 -7.45 -23.71
N SER A 234 1.51 -8.39 -23.25
CA SER A 234 1.17 -9.80 -23.14
C SER A 234 0.05 -10.05 -22.14
N GLU A 235 -1.02 -10.72 -22.56
CA GLU A 235 -2.15 -11.09 -21.68
C GLU A 235 -1.70 -11.86 -20.43
N GLN A 236 -0.71 -12.72 -20.56
CA GLN A 236 -0.19 -13.56 -19.47
C GLN A 236 0.45 -12.78 -18.32
N LEU A 237 0.82 -11.50 -18.54
CA LEU A 237 1.47 -10.63 -17.56
C LEU A 237 0.53 -9.57 -16.97
N LYS A 238 -0.70 -9.49 -17.48
CA LYS A 238 -1.67 -8.47 -17.03
C LYS A 238 -2.16 -8.73 -15.61
N SER A 239 -2.66 -7.66 -14.98
CA SER A 239 -3.09 -7.68 -13.59
C SER A 239 -4.53 -8.17 -13.43
N PHE A 240 -4.90 -8.53 -12.19
CA PHE A 240 -6.25 -8.88 -11.80
C PHE A 240 -7.28 -7.76 -12.10
N ASN A 241 -6.92 -6.50 -11.83
CA ASN A 241 -7.78 -5.36 -12.15
C ASN A 241 -8.06 -5.22 -13.65
N TYR A 242 -7.10 -5.56 -14.49
CA TYR A 242 -7.32 -5.63 -15.92
C TYR A 242 -8.36 -6.70 -16.28
N ALA A 243 -8.22 -7.91 -15.72
CA ALA A 243 -9.17 -9.00 -15.98
C ALA A 243 -10.60 -8.64 -15.53
N ILE A 244 -10.75 -8.04 -14.33
CA ILE A 244 -12.06 -7.52 -13.88
C ILE A 244 -12.60 -6.47 -14.85
N GLY A 245 -11.76 -5.54 -15.30
CA GLY A 245 -12.16 -4.51 -16.27
C GLY A 245 -12.68 -5.11 -17.58
N GLN A 246 -12.06 -6.19 -18.08
CA GLN A 246 -12.52 -6.89 -19.29
C GLN A 246 -13.86 -7.58 -19.05
N ILE A 247 -14.04 -8.26 -17.93
CA ILE A 247 -15.33 -8.88 -17.57
C ILE A 247 -16.44 -7.83 -17.51
N MET A 248 -16.19 -6.69 -16.88
CA MET A 248 -17.17 -5.59 -16.77
C MET A 248 -17.49 -4.93 -18.10
N ALA A 249 -16.56 -4.91 -19.04
CA ALA A 249 -16.75 -4.41 -20.40
C ALA A 249 -17.45 -5.41 -21.34
N GLY A 250 -17.76 -6.62 -20.87
CA GLY A 250 -18.34 -7.66 -21.69
C GLY A 250 -17.37 -8.24 -22.73
N GLY A 251 -16.07 -8.10 -22.49
CA GLY A 251 -14.99 -8.47 -23.40
C GLY A 251 -14.44 -9.90 -23.25
N ILE A 252 -15.16 -10.80 -22.55
CA ILE A 252 -14.84 -12.22 -22.43
C ILE A 252 -16.02 -13.06 -22.91
#